data_a751bfc1079787d9c27b0ed5923a8404
#
_entry.id   a751bfc1079787d9c27b0ed5923a8404
#
_cell.length_a   1.000
_cell.length_b   1.000
_cell.length_c   1.000
_cell.angle_alpha   90.00
_cell.angle_beta   90.00
_cell.angle_gamma   90.00
#
_symmetry.space_group_name_H-M   'P 1'
#
loop_
_entity.id
_entity.type
_entity.pdbx_description
1 polymer ?
#
loop_
_entity_poly.entity_id
_entity_poly.type
_entity_poly.pdbx_seq_one_letter_code
_entity_poly.pdbx_strand_id
1 'polypeptide(L)'
;ILLAFGIDAWWDNRKDRMEEQTVLAGLEAEFVANVDRVATVIARHESFAQLTDELDAMPDSDVLEMPVEATDQYMRAMGQYMTFEPRGGTLAGVVSGGQLALIQDHALRELLMEWLRRLDDAEEEAGFLTRTSERITLRESRIIDLRAPVTTEALLKIRRDDEYMALVRAKLFFASLYVGELRALMRQGENIIVAIQSNRGN
;
A
#
# COMPACT_ATOMS: atom_id res chain seq x y z
N ILE A 1 6.61 8.99 -56.05
CA ILE A 1 7.58 8.81 -54.94
C ILE A 1 7.11 9.53 -53.66
N LEU A 2 6.68 10.80 -53.72
CA LEU A 2 6.20 11.56 -52.54
C LEU A 2 4.94 10.97 -51.90
N LEU A 3 4.01 10.41 -52.68
CA LEU A 3 2.80 9.75 -52.16
C LEU A 3 3.10 8.45 -51.40
N ALA A 4 4.12 7.67 -51.80
CA ALA A 4 4.49 6.45 -51.12
C ALA A 4 5.05 6.75 -49.72
N PHE A 5 5.93 7.75 -49.57
CA PHE A 5 6.46 8.17 -48.29
C PHE A 5 5.37 8.69 -47.32
N GLY A 6 4.32 9.36 -47.88
CA GLY A 6 3.20 9.83 -47.08
C GLY A 6 2.32 8.68 -46.54
N ILE A 7 2.17 7.61 -47.30
CA ILE A 7 1.40 6.44 -46.88
C ILE A 7 2.17 5.65 -45.84
N ASP A 8 3.47 5.42 -46.01
CA ASP A 8 4.31 4.71 -45.02
C ASP A 8 4.33 5.46 -43.69
N ALA A 9 4.56 6.78 -43.69
CA ALA A 9 4.54 7.60 -42.49
C ALA A 9 3.16 7.61 -41.80
N TRP A 10 2.08 7.53 -42.56
CA TRP A 10 0.71 7.46 -42.04
C TRP A 10 0.47 6.09 -41.36
N TRP A 11 0.93 4.98 -41.98
CA TRP A 11 0.82 3.65 -41.42
C TRP A 11 1.64 3.48 -40.13
N ASP A 12 2.86 3.99 -40.08
CA ASP A 12 3.73 3.96 -38.90
C ASP A 12 3.07 4.75 -37.74
N ASN A 13 2.60 5.95 -37.99
CA ASN A 13 1.91 6.78 -36.99
C ASN A 13 0.62 6.08 -36.47
N ARG A 14 -0.11 5.38 -37.37
CA ARG A 14 -1.30 4.65 -36.96
C ARG A 14 -0.96 3.45 -36.07
N LYS A 15 0.11 2.75 -36.38
CA LYS A 15 0.61 1.62 -35.60
C LYS A 15 1.04 2.09 -34.20
N ASP A 16 1.86 3.14 -34.13
CA ASP A 16 2.32 3.72 -32.87
C ASP A 16 1.16 4.16 -31.98
N ARG A 17 0.13 4.78 -32.53
CA ARG A 17 -1.09 5.14 -31.78
C ARG A 17 -1.85 3.91 -31.26
N MET A 18 -1.93 2.83 -32.03
CA MET A 18 -2.60 1.61 -31.58
C MET A 18 -1.80 0.94 -30.45
N GLU A 19 -0.47 0.95 -30.54
CA GLU A 19 0.41 0.44 -29.50
C GLU A 19 0.30 1.31 -28.23
N GLU A 20 0.33 2.63 -28.37
CA GLU A 20 0.09 3.57 -27.25
C GLU A 20 -1.25 3.31 -26.56
N GLN A 21 -2.35 3.17 -27.31
CA GLN A 21 -3.67 2.88 -26.75
C GLN A 21 -3.72 1.56 -25.99
N THR A 22 -3.00 0.55 -26.46
CA THR A 22 -2.90 -0.74 -25.78
C THR A 22 -2.14 -0.61 -24.46
N VAL A 23 -1.03 0.12 -24.46
CA VAL A 23 -0.24 0.43 -23.26
C VAL A 23 -1.08 1.22 -22.25
N LEU A 24 -1.75 2.27 -22.69
CA LEU A 24 -2.60 3.11 -21.85
C LEU A 24 -3.74 2.31 -21.21
N ALA A 25 -4.37 1.39 -21.96
CA ALA A 25 -5.41 0.51 -21.40
C ALA A 25 -4.88 -0.41 -20.32
N GLY A 26 -3.69 -0.99 -20.51
CA GLY A 26 -3.04 -1.81 -19.52
C GLY A 26 -2.65 -1.05 -18.26
N LEU A 27 -2.08 0.16 -18.42
CA LEU A 27 -1.77 1.07 -17.32
C LEU A 27 -3.01 1.48 -16.55
N GLU A 28 -4.11 1.85 -17.22
CA GLU A 28 -5.36 2.22 -16.54
C GLU A 28 -5.85 1.09 -15.62
N ALA A 29 -5.93 -0.13 -16.15
CA ALA A 29 -6.37 -1.29 -15.35
C ALA A 29 -5.43 -1.57 -14.16
N GLU A 30 -4.12 -1.42 -14.35
CA GLU A 30 -3.12 -1.58 -13.28
C GLU A 30 -3.28 -0.52 -12.20
N PHE A 31 -3.42 0.76 -12.58
CA PHE A 31 -3.56 1.85 -11.62
C PHE A 31 -4.88 1.82 -10.85
N VAL A 32 -6.00 1.47 -11.48
CA VAL A 32 -7.28 1.26 -10.80
C VAL A 32 -7.13 0.18 -9.72
N ALA A 33 -6.54 -0.96 -10.05
CA ALA A 33 -6.33 -2.04 -9.08
C ALA A 33 -5.36 -1.65 -7.95
N ASN A 34 -4.35 -0.83 -8.23
CA ASN A 34 -3.40 -0.36 -7.24
C ASN A 34 -4.02 0.67 -6.29
N VAL A 35 -4.82 1.61 -6.78
CA VAL A 35 -5.56 2.59 -5.95
C VAL A 35 -6.48 1.87 -4.96
N ASP A 36 -7.27 0.88 -5.41
CA ASP A 36 -8.14 0.08 -4.54
C ASP A 36 -7.34 -0.69 -3.47
N ARG A 37 -6.18 -1.23 -3.85
CA ARG A 37 -5.32 -1.96 -2.94
C ARG A 37 -4.69 -1.04 -1.89
N VAL A 38 -4.22 0.14 -2.28
CA VAL A 38 -3.72 1.16 -1.35
C VAL A 38 -4.79 1.56 -0.36
N ALA A 39 -6.03 1.83 -0.82
CA ALA A 39 -7.15 2.16 0.04
C ALA A 39 -7.42 1.06 1.08
N THR A 40 -7.33 -0.22 0.68
CA THR A 40 -7.48 -1.37 1.58
C THR A 40 -6.40 -1.39 2.67
N VAL A 41 -5.14 -1.12 2.32
CA VAL A 41 -4.02 -1.08 3.28
C VAL A 41 -4.21 0.07 4.26
N ILE A 42 -4.58 1.27 3.79
CA ILE A 42 -4.87 2.43 4.64
C ILE A 42 -5.96 2.08 5.65
N ALA A 43 -7.12 1.58 5.20
CA ALA A 43 -8.24 1.23 6.06
C ALA A 43 -7.86 0.20 7.13
N ARG A 44 -6.96 -0.75 6.80
CA ARG A 44 -6.48 -1.74 7.76
C ARG A 44 -5.62 -1.11 8.85
N HIS A 45 -4.71 -0.20 8.51
CA HIS A 45 -3.89 0.51 9.49
C HIS A 45 -4.73 1.40 10.41
N GLU A 46 -5.71 2.11 9.85
CA GLU A 46 -6.64 2.94 10.63
C GLU A 46 -7.46 2.08 11.61
N SER A 47 -7.95 0.92 11.16
CA SER A 47 -8.64 -0.04 12.04
C SER A 47 -7.73 -0.57 13.15
N PHE A 48 -6.47 -0.87 12.87
CA PHE A 48 -5.53 -1.33 13.89
C PHE A 48 -5.21 -0.24 14.91
N ALA A 49 -5.06 1.00 14.49
CA ALA A 49 -4.86 2.13 15.39
C ALA A 49 -6.06 2.32 16.31
N GLN A 50 -7.28 2.37 15.76
CA GLN A 50 -8.50 2.50 16.53
C GLN A 50 -8.66 1.40 17.58
N LEU A 51 -8.51 0.13 17.20
CA LEU A 51 -8.61 -1.00 18.13
C LEU A 51 -7.55 -0.91 19.24
N THR A 52 -6.33 -0.48 18.92
CA THR A 52 -5.27 -0.33 19.91
C THR A 52 -5.61 0.77 20.92
N ASP A 53 -6.13 1.91 20.46
CA ASP A 53 -6.56 3.02 21.33
C ASP A 53 -7.75 2.60 22.20
N GLU A 54 -8.72 1.86 21.65
CA GLU A 54 -9.86 1.32 22.41
C GLU A 54 -9.39 0.39 23.54
N LEU A 55 -8.44 -0.51 23.24
CA LEU A 55 -7.89 -1.41 24.26
C LEU A 55 -7.11 -0.65 25.33
N ASP A 56 -6.33 0.37 24.96
CA ASP A 56 -5.53 1.16 25.91
C ASP A 56 -6.43 1.92 26.88
N ALA A 57 -7.59 2.39 26.43
CA ALA A 57 -8.59 3.09 27.25
C ALA A 57 -9.49 2.16 28.10
N MET A 58 -9.51 0.85 27.82
CA MET A 58 -10.44 -0.10 28.44
C MET A 58 -10.02 -0.46 29.87
N PRO A 59 -10.92 -0.51 30.87
CA PRO A 59 -10.62 -1.03 32.21
C PRO A 59 -10.19 -2.51 32.18
N ASP A 60 -9.31 -2.91 33.07
CA ASP A 60 -8.86 -4.32 33.16
C ASP A 60 -10.01 -5.31 33.42
N SER A 61 -11.05 -4.89 34.16
CA SER A 61 -12.28 -5.69 34.38
C SER A 61 -12.97 -6.05 33.07
N ASP A 62 -13.08 -5.08 32.17
CA ASP A 62 -13.78 -5.22 30.90
C ASP A 62 -12.96 -6.08 29.92
N VAL A 63 -11.64 -5.98 30.00
CA VAL A 63 -10.74 -6.88 29.25
C VAL A 63 -10.92 -8.34 29.68
N LEU A 64 -11.10 -8.62 30.99
CA LEU A 64 -11.29 -9.97 31.50
C LEU A 64 -12.64 -10.60 31.09
N GLU A 65 -13.66 -9.76 30.86
CA GLU A 65 -15.00 -10.20 30.44
C GLU A 65 -15.16 -10.27 28.90
N MET A 66 -14.09 -9.95 28.15
CA MET A 66 -14.12 -9.87 26.70
C MET A 66 -14.28 -11.25 26.06
N PRO A 67 -15.10 -11.37 24.96
CA PRO A 67 -15.15 -12.58 24.16
C PRO A 67 -13.81 -12.94 23.53
N VAL A 68 -13.53 -14.23 23.34
CA VAL A 68 -12.29 -14.73 22.74
C VAL A 68 -12.01 -14.11 21.36
N GLU A 69 -13.07 -13.94 20.55
CA GLU A 69 -12.96 -13.34 19.21
C GLU A 69 -12.48 -11.88 19.27
N ALA A 70 -12.95 -11.11 20.24
CA ALA A 70 -12.50 -9.75 20.46
C ALA A 70 -11.07 -9.72 20.99
N THR A 71 -10.72 -10.60 21.92
CA THR A 71 -9.35 -10.75 22.46
C THR A 71 -8.33 -10.98 21.32
N ASP A 72 -8.64 -11.89 20.41
CA ASP A 72 -7.81 -12.21 19.25
C ASP A 72 -7.72 -11.02 18.25
N GLN A 73 -8.81 -10.26 18.09
CA GLN A 73 -8.83 -9.06 17.26
C GLN A 73 -7.89 -7.95 17.80
N TYR A 74 -7.91 -7.70 19.10
CA TYR A 74 -7.02 -6.73 19.74
C TYR A 74 -5.55 -7.17 19.68
N MET A 75 -5.27 -8.46 19.92
CA MET A 75 -3.91 -9.00 19.78
C MET A 75 -3.37 -8.77 18.37
N ARG A 76 -4.19 -9.07 17.36
CA ARG A 76 -3.81 -8.80 15.96
C ARG A 76 -3.58 -7.31 15.69
N ALA A 77 -4.42 -6.44 16.21
CA ALA A 77 -4.26 -5.00 16.01
C ALA A 77 -2.93 -4.47 16.56
N MET A 78 -2.49 -4.99 17.72
CA MET A 78 -1.21 -4.59 18.32
C MET A 78 0.00 -5.15 17.56
N GLY A 79 -0.05 -6.42 17.10
CA GLY A 79 1.11 -7.12 16.53
C GLY A 79 1.23 -7.05 15.01
N GLN A 80 0.10 -7.12 14.30
CA GLN A 80 0.09 -7.23 12.85
C GLN A 80 0.26 -5.87 12.14
N TYR A 81 0.73 -5.96 10.89
CA TYR A 81 0.83 -4.84 9.96
C TYR A 81 0.49 -5.35 8.55
N MET A 82 0.30 -4.44 7.62
CA MET A 82 0.05 -4.75 6.21
C MET A 82 0.89 -3.83 5.35
N THR A 83 1.60 -4.39 4.37
CA THR A 83 2.36 -3.61 3.38
C THR A 83 1.60 -3.53 2.06
N PHE A 84 1.77 -2.44 1.35
CA PHE A 84 1.30 -2.31 -0.02
C PHE A 84 2.32 -2.97 -0.95
N GLU A 85 1.85 -3.93 -1.71
CA GLU A 85 2.59 -4.53 -2.81
C GLU A 85 1.85 -4.19 -4.10
N PRO A 86 2.42 -3.36 -4.99
CA PRO A 86 1.75 -2.98 -6.22
C PRO A 86 1.50 -4.22 -7.08
N ARG A 87 0.32 -4.28 -7.67
CA ARG A 87 0.10 -5.14 -8.83
C ARG A 87 0.78 -4.47 -10.01
N GLY A 88 1.58 -5.18 -10.73
CA GLY A 88 2.20 -4.57 -11.86
C GLY A 88 3.01 -5.52 -12.70
N GLY A 89 3.07 -5.18 -13.90
CA GLY A 89 3.84 -5.73 -15.00
C GLY A 89 3.77 -4.77 -16.16
N THR A 90 2.67 -3.99 -16.28
CA THR A 90 2.51 -3.04 -17.38
C THR A 90 3.48 -1.89 -17.23
N LEU A 91 3.46 -1.17 -16.10
CA LEU A 91 4.38 -0.05 -15.88
C LEU A 91 5.84 -0.51 -15.91
N ALA A 92 6.16 -1.59 -15.20
CA ALA A 92 7.50 -2.15 -15.21
C ALA A 92 7.96 -2.58 -16.63
N GLY A 93 7.07 -3.18 -17.40
CA GLY A 93 7.32 -3.56 -18.79
C GLY A 93 7.52 -2.36 -19.70
N VAL A 94 6.69 -1.32 -19.56
CA VAL A 94 6.80 -0.06 -20.31
C VAL A 94 8.12 0.65 -20.03
N VAL A 95 8.56 0.71 -18.77
CA VAL A 95 9.81 1.36 -18.39
C VAL A 95 11.01 0.52 -18.84
N SER A 96 11.04 -0.77 -18.51
CA SER A 96 12.18 -1.64 -18.86
C SER A 96 12.29 -1.96 -20.35
N GLY A 97 11.15 -1.99 -21.06
CA GLY A 97 11.09 -2.22 -22.51
C GLY A 97 11.35 -0.96 -23.34
N GLY A 98 11.59 0.21 -22.71
CA GLY A 98 11.80 1.49 -23.41
C GLY A 98 10.53 2.03 -24.09
N GLN A 99 9.37 1.44 -23.78
CA GLN A 99 8.08 1.83 -24.39
C GLN A 99 7.48 3.12 -23.79
N LEU A 100 8.12 3.70 -22.76
CA LEU A 100 7.69 4.97 -22.20
C LEU A 100 7.67 6.09 -23.25
N ALA A 101 8.55 6.00 -24.26
CA ALA A 101 8.62 6.92 -25.39
C ALA A 101 7.37 6.84 -26.33
N LEU A 102 6.61 5.74 -26.31
CA LEU A 102 5.37 5.59 -27.07
C LEU A 102 4.26 6.48 -26.51
N ILE A 103 4.28 6.76 -25.21
CA ILE A 103 3.30 7.66 -24.57
C ILE A 103 3.64 9.09 -25.00
N GLN A 104 2.79 9.69 -25.83
CA GLN A 104 3.05 11.02 -26.40
C GLN A 104 2.93 12.13 -25.35
N ASP A 105 2.02 11.98 -24.38
CA ASP A 105 1.82 12.94 -23.31
C ASP A 105 3.02 12.96 -22.34
N HIS A 106 3.76 14.07 -22.37
CA HIS A 106 4.92 14.29 -21.49
C HIS A 106 4.52 14.35 -20.01
N ALA A 107 3.38 14.99 -19.70
CA ALA A 107 2.91 15.12 -18.33
C ALA A 107 2.55 13.74 -17.74
N LEU A 108 1.92 12.86 -18.53
CA LEU A 108 1.65 11.49 -18.11
C LEU A 108 2.95 10.70 -17.85
N ARG A 109 3.97 10.85 -18.71
CA ARG A 109 5.27 10.20 -18.45
C ARG A 109 5.89 10.65 -17.13
N GLU A 110 5.83 11.94 -16.82
CA GLU A 110 6.32 12.48 -15.53
C GLU A 110 5.54 11.92 -14.33
N LEU A 111 4.22 11.85 -14.43
CA LEU A 111 3.37 11.24 -13.39
C LEU A 111 3.73 9.77 -13.13
N LEU A 112 3.98 9.00 -14.19
CA LEU A 112 4.38 7.59 -14.08
C LEU A 112 5.75 7.43 -13.40
N MET A 113 6.72 8.27 -13.73
CA MET A 113 8.05 8.24 -13.09
C MET A 113 8.00 8.71 -11.63
N GLU A 114 7.19 9.71 -11.32
CA GLU A 114 6.97 10.16 -9.95
C GLU A 114 6.28 9.08 -9.09
N TRP A 115 5.37 8.28 -9.68
CA TRP A 115 4.79 7.12 -9.00
C TRP A 115 5.85 6.14 -8.53
N LEU A 116 6.82 5.80 -9.38
CA LEU A 116 7.89 4.86 -9.03
C LEU A 116 8.73 5.40 -7.86
N ARG A 117 9.07 6.70 -7.89
CA ARG A 117 9.83 7.33 -6.80
C ARG A 117 9.06 7.29 -5.47
N ARG A 118 7.74 7.59 -5.49
CA ARG A 118 6.89 7.51 -4.29
C ARG A 118 6.71 6.10 -3.78
N LEU A 119 6.76 5.12 -4.68
CA LEU A 119 6.72 3.72 -4.29
C LEU A 119 7.96 3.35 -3.47
N ASP A 120 9.15 3.79 -3.89
CA ASP A 120 10.40 3.59 -3.14
C ASP A 120 10.32 4.25 -1.75
N ASP A 121 9.81 5.48 -1.66
CA ASP A 121 9.59 6.19 -0.37
C ASP A 121 8.65 5.37 0.54
N ALA A 122 7.55 4.85 0.02
CA ALA A 122 6.60 4.01 0.78
C ALA A 122 7.22 2.68 1.23
N GLU A 123 8.09 2.06 0.42
CA GLU A 123 8.81 0.83 0.80
C GLU A 123 9.79 1.08 1.96
N GLU A 124 10.45 2.24 2.01
CA GLU A 124 11.32 2.61 3.13
C GLU A 124 10.53 2.68 4.44
N GLU A 125 9.38 3.37 4.45
CA GLU A 125 8.49 3.45 5.63
C GLU A 125 7.92 2.07 6.02
N ALA A 126 7.54 1.24 5.07
CA ALA A 126 7.12 -0.14 5.31
C ALA A 126 8.22 -0.96 6.01
N GLY A 127 9.48 -0.71 5.70
CA GLY A 127 10.63 -1.34 6.35
C GLY A 127 10.72 -1.03 7.85
N PHE A 128 10.37 0.18 8.30
CA PHE A 128 10.30 0.51 9.74
C PHE A 128 9.18 -0.25 10.44
N LEU A 129 8.02 -0.38 9.81
CA LEU A 129 6.90 -1.17 10.32
C LEU A 129 7.27 -2.64 10.50
N THR A 130 7.89 -3.24 9.49
CA THR A 130 8.33 -4.64 9.50
C THR A 130 9.26 -4.91 10.67
N ARG A 131 10.34 -4.13 10.79
CA ARG A 131 11.32 -4.28 11.90
C ARG A 131 10.69 -4.08 13.27
N THR A 132 9.76 -3.13 13.39
CA THR A 132 9.09 -2.89 14.68
C THR A 132 8.14 -4.03 15.03
N SER A 133 7.40 -4.57 14.06
CA SER A 133 6.51 -5.72 14.27
C SER A 133 7.28 -7.01 14.62
N GLU A 134 8.45 -7.23 14.04
CA GLU A 134 9.34 -8.32 14.43
C GLU A 134 9.76 -8.21 15.91
N ARG A 135 10.10 -7.00 16.37
CA ARG A 135 10.44 -6.76 17.79
C ARG A 135 9.25 -6.97 18.71
N ILE A 136 8.04 -6.57 18.28
CA ILE A 136 6.79 -6.86 19.01
C ILE A 136 6.62 -8.36 19.17
N THR A 137 6.71 -9.14 18.09
CA THR A 137 6.57 -10.60 18.12
C THR A 137 7.63 -11.26 19.03
N LEU A 138 8.89 -10.80 18.96
CA LEU A 138 9.94 -11.29 19.84
C LEU A 138 9.68 -10.95 21.32
N ARG A 139 9.13 -9.78 21.63
CA ARG A 139 8.75 -9.42 22.99
C ARG A 139 7.57 -10.25 23.48
N GLU A 140 6.55 -10.39 22.65
CA GLU A 140 5.35 -11.18 22.89
C GLU A 140 5.70 -12.64 23.27
N SER A 141 6.62 -13.27 22.54
CA SER A 141 7.07 -14.64 22.78
C SER A 141 7.75 -14.85 24.15
N ARG A 142 8.18 -13.77 24.81
CA ARG A 142 8.76 -13.80 26.17
C ARG A 142 7.70 -13.63 27.25
N ILE A 143 6.51 -13.13 26.90
CA ILE A 143 5.42 -12.85 27.84
C ILE A 143 4.40 -13.99 27.84
N ILE A 144 4.11 -14.54 26.65
CA ILE A 144 3.12 -15.60 26.45
C ILE A 144 3.66 -16.70 25.52
N ASP A 145 3.05 -17.90 25.58
CA ASP A 145 3.29 -18.94 24.58
C ASP A 145 2.47 -18.65 23.31
N LEU A 146 3.15 -18.28 22.23
CA LEU A 146 2.51 -17.96 20.94
C LEU A 146 1.77 -19.14 20.29
N ARG A 147 1.96 -20.37 20.79
CA ARG A 147 1.25 -21.56 20.31
C ARG A 147 -0.03 -21.86 21.10
N ALA A 148 -0.20 -21.21 22.24
CA ALA A 148 -1.40 -21.34 23.06
C ALA A 148 -2.54 -20.48 22.48
N PRO A 149 -3.81 -20.87 22.70
CA PRO A 149 -4.91 -19.97 22.39
C PRO A 149 -4.77 -18.63 23.12
N VAL A 150 -5.15 -17.55 22.44
CA VAL A 150 -5.16 -16.22 23.06
C VAL A 150 -6.26 -16.17 24.12
N THR A 151 -5.90 -15.73 25.33
CA THR A 151 -6.86 -15.54 26.44
C THR A 151 -6.84 -14.09 26.91
N THR A 152 -7.88 -13.69 27.63
CA THR A 152 -7.96 -12.38 28.25
C THR A 152 -6.84 -12.11 29.25
N GLU A 153 -6.42 -13.15 29.99
CA GLU A 153 -5.27 -13.06 30.91
C GLU A 153 -3.95 -12.86 30.16
N ALA A 154 -3.79 -13.51 28.99
CA ALA A 154 -2.63 -13.28 28.13
C ALA A 154 -2.61 -11.84 27.59
N LEU A 155 -3.75 -11.35 27.15
CA LEU A 155 -3.89 -9.96 26.69
C LEU A 155 -3.56 -8.95 27.80
N LEU A 156 -4.03 -9.20 29.05
CA LEU A 156 -3.68 -8.35 30.19
C LEU A 156 -2.20 -8.37 30.53
N LYS A 157 -1.53 -9.54 30.44
CA LYS A 157 -0.09 -9.62 30.66
C LYS A 157 0.68 -8.78 29.66
N ILE A 158 0.28 -8.85 28.39
CA ILE A 158 0.89 -8.08 27.30
C ILE A 158 0.65 -6.59 27.51
N ARG A 159 -0.59 -6.17 27.78
CA ARG A 159 -0.97 -4.78 28.00
C ARG A 159 -0.21 -4.16 29.19
N ARG A 160 0.11 -4.92 30.23
CA ARG A 160 0.87 -4.48 31.40
C ARG A 160 2.38 -4.48 31.21
N ASP A 161 2.86 -4.95 30.06
CA ASP A 161 4.28 -4.93 29.75
C ASP A 161 4.67 -3.61 29.07
N ASP A 162 5.35 -2.75 29.82
CA ASP A 162 5.72 -1.39 29.38
C ASP A 162 6.58 -1.39 28.13
N GLU A 163 7.49 -2.38 27.97
CA GLU A 163 8.34 -2.49 26.78
C GLU A 163 7.52 -2.89 25.55
N TYR A 164 6.59 -3.84 25.70
CA TYR A 164 5.68 -4.23 24.64
C TYR A 164 4.82 -3.03 24.19
N MET A 165 4.20 -2.34 25.12
CA MET A 165 3.35 -1.17 24.80
C MET A 165 4.16 0.00 24.22
N ALA A 166 5.43 0.17 24.59
CA ALA A 166 6.32 1.14 23.94
C ALA A 166 6.58 0.78 22.48
N LEU A 167 6.78 -0.51 22.17
CA LEU A 167 6.93 -0.98 20.78
C LEU A 167 5.64 -0.81 19.98
N VAL A 168 4.46 -1.07 20.58
CA VAL A 168 3.16 -0.86 19.93
C VAL A 168 2.97 0.62 19.60
N ARG A 169 3.27 1.54 20.52
CA ARG A 169 3.21 2.99 20.25
C ARG A 169 4.18 3.41 19.14
N ALA A 170 5.40 2.86 19.13
CA ALA A 170 6.35 3.10 18.03
C ALA A 170 5.81 2.57 16.69
N LYS A 171 5.19 1.39 16.68
CA LYS A 171 4.53 0.83 15.47
C LYS A 171 3.42 1.76 14.97
N LEU A 172 2.56 2.26 15.85
CA LEU A 172 1.47 3.18 15.47
C LEU A 172 2.01 4.49 14.88
N PHE A 173 3.12 5.01 15.43
CA PHE A 173 3.79 6.17 14.87
C PHE A 173 4.31 5.90 13.45
N PHE A 174 5.06 4.82 13.21
CA PHE A 174 5.53 4.47 11.87
C PHE A 174 4.37 4.15 10.93
N ALA A 175 3.30 3.50 11.42
CA ALA A 175 2.09 3.27 10.63
C ALA A 175 1.45 4.59 10.17
N SER A 176 1.44 5.63 11.00
CA SER A 176 0.90 6.94 10.63
C SER A 176 1.72 7.62 9.52
N LEU A 177 3.06 7.50 9.54
CA LEU A 177 3.94 7.99 8.49
C LEU A 177 3.69 7.23 7.19
N TYR A 178 3.68 5.90 7.26
CA TYR A 178 3.41 5.04 6.13
C TYR A 178 2.05 5.31 5.47
N VAL A 179 0.98 5.47 6.27
CA VAL A 179 -0.35 5.85 5.78
C VAL A 179 -0.31 7.23 5.09
N GLY A 180 0.51 8.15 5.57
CA GLY A 180 0.75 9.44 4.93
C GLY A 180 1.29 9.28 3.50
N GLU A 181 2.33 8.46 3.31
CA GLU A 181 2.89 8.14 2.00
C GLU A 181 1.89 7.37 1.11
N LEU A 182 1.18 6.40 1.67
CA LEU A 182 0.15 5.67 0.93
C LEU A 182 -0.99 6.58 0.43
N ARG A 183 -1.41 7.57 1.21
CA ARG A 183 -2.40 8.57 0.76
C ARG A 183 -1.85 9.44 -0.37
N ALA A 184 -0.57 9.81 -0.32
CA ALA A 184 0.08 10.55 -1.41
C ALA A 184 0.16 9.69 -2.68
N LEU A 185 0.53 8.43 -2.54
CA LEU A 185 0.58 7.44 -3.62
C LEU A 185 -0.82 7.21 -4.24
N MET A 186 -1.86 7.09 -3.42
CA MET A 186 -3.24 6.94 -3.89
C MET A 186 -3.68 8.13 -4.76
N ARG A 187 -3.48 9.36 -4.28
CA ARG A 187 -3.78 10.58 -5.07
C ARG A 187 -3.00 10.63 -6.37
N GLN A 188 -1.74 10.21 -6.36
CA GLN A 188 -0.93 10.13 -7.58
C GLN A 188 -1.50 9.11 -8.57
N GLY A 189 -1.92 7.93 -8.10
CA GLY A 189 -2.57 6.92 -8.92
C GLY A 189 -3.87 7.41 -9.55
N GLU A 190 -4.70 8.11 -8.79
CA GLU A 190 -5.93 8.76 -9.29
C GLU A 190 -5.62 9.79 -10.38
N ASN A 191 -4.60 10.63 -10.20
CA ASN A 191 -4.18 11.60 -11.22
C ASN A 191 -3.70 10.92 -12.51
N ILE A 192 -2.98 9.80 -12.39
CA ILE A 192 -2.54 9.01 -13.54
C ILE A 192 -3.74 8.44 -14.29
N ILE A 193 -4.73 7.89 -13.61
CA ILE A 193 -5.96 7.36 -14.21
C ILE A 193 -6.67 8.46 -15.02
N VAL A 194 -6.86 9.64 -14.41
CA VAL A 194 -7.49 10.80 -15.10
C VAL A 194 -6.69 11.22 -16.33
N ALA A 195 -5.37 11.29 -16.24
CA ALA A 195 -4.51 11.63 -17.37
C ALA A 195 -4.60 10.59 -18.49
N ILE A 196 -4.61 9.30 -18.18
CA ILE A 196 -4.77 8.22 -19.15
C ILE A 196 -6.13 8.34 -19.88
N GLN A 197 -7.22 8.52 -19.12
CA GLN A 197 -8.57 8.64 -19.69
C GLN A 197 -8.69 9.84 -20.63
N SER A 198 -8.07 10.96 -20.28
CA SER A 198 -8.01 12.16 -21.14
C SER A 198 -7.28 11.90 -22.46
N ASN A 199 -6.21 11.12 -22.43
CA ASN A 199 -5.41 10.75 -23.61
C ASN A 199 -6.09 9.69 -24.50
N ARG A 200 -6.98 8.87 -23.94
CA ARG A 200 -7.74 7.86 -24.69
C ARG A 200 -9.02 8.43 -25.34
N GLY A 201 -9.51 9.56 -24.85
CA GLY A 201 -10.71 10.23 -25.38
C GLY A 201 -10.47 11.14 -26.59
N ASN A 202 -9.21 11.44 -26.91
CA ASN A 202 -8.77 12.25 -28.04
C ASN A 202 -8.26 11.37 -29.19
#